data_da1851768dad8bb244c3da80d131bf2f
#
_entry.id   da1851768dad8bb244c3da80d131bf2f
#
_cell.length_a   1.000
_cell.length_b   1.000
_cell.length_c   1.000
_cell.angle_alpha   90.00
_cell.angle_beta   90.00
_cell.angle_gamma   90.00
#
_symmetry.space_group_name_H-M   'P 1'
#
loop_
_entity.id
_entity.type
_entity.pdbx_description
1 polymer ?
#
loop_
_entity_poly.entity_id
_entity_poly.type
_entity_poly.pdbx_seq_one_letter_code
_entity_poly.pdbx_strand_id
1 'polypeptide(L)'
;KNIRILTKSLRPIPRKLENKEQQFRRRYLELVVNDEKLKMFERKAKFWKVQKDFLQNEGFIEMEVPVLEPITGGADAKPFITHHNALDQEFYLRISTELYQKRLIGAGYEKVYAFGPNFRNEGIDDEHLQEFQDIEWYWAYANYRDNMDLVRRLFIEIAQKVYGKTEFTTRGYTFDVADEWKEIDYTQVIKDTFDIDIFNDSDEKILEVVKANNVDLDGDLNRNRLIDNLWKIIRAKLSGPAFLVNQPKFISPLAKSHKDNPELTERFQVIIAGSELGNGYSEINDPVDQLERFLEQQELRDSGDDEAQMLDIDFVEMLEYGMPPTSGYGQSERIFWFFEDITAREGTLFPQMKTEIDNTTKKIYGEKISKYLNVKKKK
;
A
#
# COMPACT_ATOMS: atom_id res chain seq x y z
N LYS A 1 37.84 14.64 36.97
CA LYS A 1 36.61 14.53 36.19
C LYS A 1 35.52 14.02 37.11
N ASN A 2 34.37 14.71 37.20
CA ASN A 2 33.24 14.29 38.03
C ASN A 2 32.36 13.30 37.25
N ILE A 3 32.04 12.18 37.89
CA ILE A 3 31.10 11.19 37.35
C ILE A 3 29.75 11.41 38.05
N ARG A 4 28.69 11.55 37.25
CA ARG A 4 27.34 11.71 37.78
C ARG A 4 26.45 10.59 37.19
N ILE A 5 25.72 9.88 38.06
CA ILE A 5 24.70 8.93 37.65
C ILE A 5 23.47 9.72 37.22
N LEU A 6 23.06 9.55 35.94
CA LEU A 6 21.92 10.24 35.36
C LEU A 6 20.63 9.48 35.50
N THR A 7 20.69 8.13 35.52
CA THR A 7 19.53 7.24 35.67
C THR A 7 19.93 5.92 36.29
N LYS A 8 18.93 5.19 36.83
CA LYS A 8 19.10 3.83 37.36
C LYS A 8 18.38 2.84 36.47
N SER A 9 19.09 1.79 36.05
CA SER A 9 18.50 0.65 35.33
C SER A 9 18.09 -0.43 36.35
N LEU A 10 16.84 -0.88 36.27
CA LEU A 10 16.33 -1.99 37.08
C LEU A 10 16.51 -3.36 36.42
N ARG A 11 16.85 -3.38 35.14
CA ARG A 11 17.06 -4.59 34.36
C ARG A 11 18.40 -4.55 33.65
N PRO A 12 19.13 -5.66 33.59
CA PRO A 12 20.34 -5.74 32.77
C PRO A 12 19.99 -5.66 31.30
N ILE A 13 20.81 -4.95 30.53
CA ILE A 13 20.71 -4.97 29.06
C ILE A 13 21.21 -6.33 28.57
N PRO A 14 20.44 -7.09 27.75
CA PRO A 14 20.90 -8.35 27.19
C PRO A 14 22.05 -8.11 26.21
N ARG A 15 22.89 -9.10 25.98
CA ARG A 15 23.95 -9.02 24.98
C ARG A 15 23.39 -9.09 23.55
N LYS A 16 22.29 -9.81 23.36
CA LYS A 16 21.59 -10.06 22.09
C LYS A 16 20.17 -10.46 22.35
N LEU A 17 19.26 -10.16 21.42
CA LEU A 17 17.92 -10.72 21.37
C LEU A 17 17.86 -11.70 20.19
N GLU A 18 17.76 -13.01 20.50
CA GLU A 18 17.80 -14.07 19.47
C GLU A 18 16.42 -14.40 18.89
N ASN A 19 15.37 -14.27 19.71
CA ASN A 19 14.01 -14.58 19.31
C ASN A 19 13.36 -13.40 18.58
N LYS A 20 12.90 -13.60 17.34
CA LYS A 20 12.26 -12.57 16.49
C LYS A 20 11.07 -11.91 17.17
N GLU A 21 10.22 -12.66 17.87
CA GLU A 21 9.08 -12.08 18.57
C GLU A 21 9.52 -11.12 19.69
N GLN A 22 10.57 -11.47 20.43
CA GLN A 22 11.15 -10.59 21.45
C GLN A 22 11.80 -9.35 20.82
N GLN A 23 12.38 -9.45 19.65
CA GLN A 23 12.91 -8.30 18.89
C GLN A 23 11.77 -7.33 18.51
N PHE A 24 10.63 -7.85 18.06
CA PHE A 24 9.46 -7.02 17.74
C PHE A 24 8.84 -6.37 18.95
N ARG A 25 8.63 -7.13 20.03
CA ARG A 25 8.02 -6.65 21.29
C ARG A 25 8.90 -5.65 22.04
N ARG A 26 10.21 -5.75 21.88
CA ARG A 26 11.22 -4.94 22.59
C ARG A 26 12.18 -4.29 21.62
N ARG A 27 11.63 -3.69 20.58
CA ARG A 27 12.41 -3.01 19.54
C ARG A 27 13.44 -2.02 20.12
N TYR A 28 13.08 -1.31 21.18
CA TYR A 28 13.97 -0.42 21.90
C TYR A 28 15.23 -1.13 22.46
N LEU A 29 15.13 -2.39 22.91
CA LEU A 29 16.30 -3.18 23.31
C LEU A 29 17.07 -3.71 22.12
N GLU A 30 16.37 -4.16 21.07
CA GLU A 30 17.03 -4.61 19.85
C GLU A 30 17.90 -3.51 19.25
N LEU A 31 17.42 -2.28 19.20
CA LEU A 31 18.18 -1.14 18.68
C LEU A 31 19.39 -0.80 19.55
N VAL A 32 19.35 -1.05 20.85
CA VAL A 32 20.50 -0.85 21.75
C VAL A 32 21.60 -1.88 21.51
N VAL A 33 21.25 -3.12 21.11
CA VAL A 33 22.21 -4.23 21.01
C VAL A 33 22.52 -4.66 19.58
N ASN A 34 21.93 -4.00 18.59
CA ASN A 34 22.05 -4.32 17.16
C ASN A 34 22.22 -3.05 16.32
N ASP A 35 23.46 -2.64 16.11
CA ASP A 35 23.81 -1.43 15.34
C ASP A 35 23.32 -1.49 13.89
N GLU A 36 23.29 -2.67 13.25
CA GLU A 36 22.82 -2.80 11.87
C GLU A 36 21.30 -2.55 11.78
N LYS A 37 20.54 -2.98 12.78
CA LYS A 37 19.11 -2.70 12.86
C LYS A 37 18.86 -1.20 13.11
N LEU A 38 19.68 -0.55 13.93
CA LEU A 38 19.62 0.90 14.15
C LEU A 38 19.83 1.64 12.81
N LYS A 39 20.93 1.33 12.10
CA LYS A 39 21.26 1.93 10.79
C LYS A 39 20.16 1.65 9.73
N MET A 40 19.53 0.50 9.77
CA MET A 40 18.41 0.18 8.86
C MET A 40 17.24 1.18 9.05
N PHE A 41 16.88 1.53 10.28
CA PHE A 41 15.83 2.53 10.52
C PHE A 41 16.30 3.97 10.20
N GLU A 42 17.59 4.28 10.31
CA GLU A 42 18.15 5.53 9.79
C GLU A 42 18.03 5.58 8.26
N ARG A 43 18.30 4.46 7.55
CA ARG A 43 18.04 4.36 6.10
C ARG A 43 16.57 4.52 5.76
N LYS A 44 15.64 3.98 6.59
CA LYS A 44 14.19 4.18 6.40
C LYS A 44 13.80 5.65 6.49
N ALA A 45 14.34 6.37 7.46
CA ALA A 45 14.11 7.82 7.56
C ALA A 45 14.64 8.55 6.33
N LYS A 46 15.84 8.17 5.85
CA LYS A 46 16.42 8.71 4.61
C LYS A 46 15.60 8.36 3.37
N PHE A 47 15.04 7.15 3.29
CA PHE A 47 14.17 6.70 2.21
C PHE A 47 12.95 7.62 2.04
N TRP A 48 12.27 7.96 3.12
CA TRP A 48 11.14 8.90 3.07
C TRP A 48 11.57 10.32 2.73
N LYS A 49 12.68 10.76 3.31
CA LYS A 49 13.22 12.09 3.00
C LYS A 49 13.55 12.25 1.52
N VAL A 50 14.21 11.26 0.90
CA VAL A 50 14.59 11.30 -0.52
C VAL A 50 13.34 11.42 -1.41
N GLN A 51 12.26 10.70 -1.11
CA GLN A 51 11.02 10.77 -1.87
C GLN A 51 10.35 12.15 -1.76
N LYS A 52 10.28 12.68 -0.53
CA LYS A 52 9.73 14.03 -0.32
C LYS A 52 10.55 15.10 -1.04
N ASP A 53 11.88 15.07 -0.89
CA ASP A 53 12.78 15.99 -1.56
C ASP A 53 12.63 15.91 -3.09
N PHE A 54 12.50 14.68 -3.64
CA PHE A 54 12.32 14.47 -5.07
C PHE A 54 11.01 15.09 -5.57
N LEU A 55 9.88 14.79 -4.93
CA LEU A 55 8.59 15.34 -5.32
C LEU A 55 8.56 16.87 -5.21
N GLN A 56 9.13 17.44 -4.14
CA GLN A 56 9.23 18.90 -3.99
C GLN A 56 10.08 19.53 -5.09
N ASN A 57 11.19 18.89 -5.50
CA ASN A 57 12.01 19.36 -6.62
C ASN A 57 11.31 19.26 -7.97
N GLU A 58 10.38 18.31 -8.13
CA GLU A 58 9.50 18.20 -9.31
C GLU A 58 8.30 19.18 -9.24
N GLY A 59 8.22 20.01 -8.19
CA GLY A 59 7.21 21.05 -8.02
C GLY A 59 5.93 20.61 -7.32
N PHE A 60 5.92 19.44 -6.70
CA PHE A 60 4.78 18.98 -5.88
C PHE A 60 4.77 19.66 -4.50
N ILE A 61 3.57 19.96 -4.01
CA ILE A 61 3.33 20.57 -2.70
C ILE A 61 2.83 19.50 -1.73
N GLU A 62 3.45 19.37 -0.55
CA GLU A 62 2.96 18.48 0.52
C GLU A 62 1.66 19.06 1.11
N MET A 63 0.60 18.25 1.12
CA MET A 63 -0.71 18.64 1.63
C MET A 63 -1.15 17.73 2.76
N GLU A 64 -1.78 18.32 3.75
CA GLU A 64 -2.47 17.59 4.82
C GLU A 64 -3.88 17.21 4.35
N VAL A 65 -4.22 15.93 4.50
CA VAL A 65 -5.55 15.40 4.23
C VAL A 65 -6.06 14.63 5.45
N PRO A 66 -7.37 14.48 5.64
CA PRO A 66 -7.94 13.81 6.81
C PRO A 66 -7.41 12.39 6.99
N VAL A 67 -7.27 11.98 8.25
CA VAL A 67 -7.02 10.58 8.67
C VAL A 67 -8.32 9.91 9.11
N LEU A 68 -9.27 10.71 9.65
CA LEU A 68 -10.62 10.29 9.97
C LEU A 68 -11.57 10.82 8.92
N GLU A 69 -12.32 9.95 8.27
CA GLU A 69 -13.17 10.24 7.14
C GLU A 69 -14.61 9.78 7.39
N PRO A 70 -15.63 10.56 6.98
CA PRO A 70 -17.02 10.10 7.06
C PRO A 70 -17.36 9.03 6.02
N ILE A 71 -16.66 9.04 4.89
CA ILE A 71 -16.74 8.08 3.79
C ILE A 71 -15.30 7.76 3.39
N THR A 72 -14.96 6.50 3.21
CA THR A 72 -13.61 6.10 2.81
C THR A 72 -13.61 5.49 1.41
N GLY A 73 -12.54 5.71 0.67
CA GLY A 73 -12.35 5.23 -0.71
C GLY A 73 -10.91 5.41 -1.20
N GLY A 74 -10.69 5.22 -2.50
CA GLY A 74 -9.36 5.31 -3.12
C GLY A 74 -8.58 4.00 -3.10
N ALA A 75 -9.12 2.93 -2.52
CA ALA A 75 -8.55 1.59 -2.54
C ALA A 75 -9.65 0.55 -2.28
N ASP A 76 -9.38 -0.71 -2.64
CA ASP A 76 -10.20 -1.85 -2.24
C ASP A 76 -9.60 -2.42 -0.95
N ALA A 77 -10.20 -2.09 0.19
CA ALA A 77 -9.70 -2.50 1.50
C ALA A 77 -10.76 -2.37 2.58
N LYS A 78 -10.72 -3.25 3.57
CA LYS A 78 -11.58 -3.19 4.74
C LYS A 78 -11.13 -2.10 5.71
N PRO A 79 -11.94 -1.06 6.02
CA PRO A 79 -11.55 0.02 6.91
C PRO A 79 -11.65 -0.35 8.39
N PHE A 80 -10.93 0.39 9.26
CA PHE A 80 -11.24 0.46 10.68
C PHE A 80 -12.35 1.47 10.90
N ILE A 81 -13.36 1.11 11.69
CA ILE A 81 -14.53 1.92 11.98
C ILE A 81 -14.41 2.48 13.40
N THR A 82 -14.77 3.74 13.57
CA THR A 82 -14.85 4.40 14.88
C THR A 82 -16.10 5.30 14.95
N HIS A 83 -16.48 5.74 16.17
CA HIS A 83 -17.60 6.65 16.36
C HIS A 83 -17.10 8.04 16.73
N HIS A 84 -17.57 9.06 16.00
CA HIS A 84 -17.28 10.47 16.27
C HIS A 84 -18.34 11.06 17.21
N ASN A 85 -18.04 11.12 18.51
CA ASN A 85 -19.01 11.49 19.56
C ASN A 85 -19.69 12.85 19.33
N ALA A 86 -18.96 13.85 18.86
CA ALA A 86 -19.52 15.21 18.68
C ALA A 86 -20.48 15.32 17.47
N LEU A 87 -20.31 14.47 16.47
CA LEU A 87 -21.18 14.43 15.28
C LEU A 87 -22.20 13.29 15.35
N ASP A 88 -22.10 12.41 16.36
CA ASP A 88 -22.94 11.21 16.53
C ASP A 88 -23.03 10.37 15.27
N GLN A 89 -21.86 10.12 14.65
CA GLN A 89 -21.74 9.45 13.37
C GLN A 89 -20.55 8.49 13.34
N GLU A 90 -20.65 7.41 12.56
CA GLU A 90 -19.52 6.55 12.23
C GLU A 90 -18.52 7.28 11.33
N PHE A 91 -17.25 7.09 11.64
CA PHE A 91 -16.10 7.55 10.86
C PHE A 91 -15.16 6.38 10.62
N TYR A 92 -14.33 6.52 9.60
CA TYR A 92 -13.38 5.50 9.18
C TYR A 92 -11.97 6.05 9.29
N LEU A 93 -11.02 5.20 9.68
CA LEU A 93 -9.61 5.50 9.43
C LEU A 93 -9.34 5.32 7.94
N ARG A 94 -8.74 6.31 7.30
CA ARG A 94 -8.50 6.32 5.84
C ARG A 94 -7.74 5.09 5.36
N ILE A 95 -8.11 4.59 4.20
CA ILE A 95 -7.43 3.49 3.50
C ILE A 95 -6.50 3.98 2.38
N SER A 96 -6.67 5.24 1.94
CA SER A 96 -5.90 5.97 0.92
C SER A 96 -6.08 7.48 1.14
N THR A 97 -5.24 8.28 0.54
CA THR A 97 -5.35 9.75 0.52
C THR A 97 -5.96 10.29 -0.78
N GLU A 98 -6.29 9.40 -1.71
CA GLU A 98 -6.65 9.66 -3.11
C GLU A 98 -7.77 10.69 -3.27
N LEU A 99 -8.97 10.40 -2.73
CA LEU A 99 -10.16 11.20 -3.01
C LEU A 99 -10.03 12.64 -2.48
N TYR A 100 -9.32 12.84 -1.37
CA TYR A 100 -9.07 14.18 -0.84
C TYR A 100 -8.01 14.93 -1.65
N GLN A 101 -6.97 14.26 -2.14
CA GLN A 101 -5.98 14.90 -3.00
C GLN A 101 -6.58 15.28 -4.36
N LYS A 102 -7.46 14.46 -4.93
CA LYS A 102 -8.21 14.82 -6.16
C LYS A 102 -9.11 16.03 -5.95
N ARG A 103 -9.72 16.20 -4.77
CA ARG A 103 -10.45 17.43 -4.42
C ARG A 103 -9.55 18.67 -4.43
N LEU A 104 -8.27 18.52 -4.02
CA LEU A 104 -7.30 19.61 -4.12
C LEU A 104 -6.95 19.93 -5.58
N ILE A 105 -6.86 18.92 -6.46
CA ILE A 105 -6.71 19.15 -7.90
C ILE A 105 -7.93 19.89 -8.46
N GLY A 106 -9.16 19.47 -8.12
CA GLY A 106 -10.39 20.19 -8.47
C GLY A 106 -10.45 21.61 -7.94
N ALA A 107 -9.80 21.88 -6.79
CA ALA A 107 -9.65 23.23 -6.23
C ALA A 107 -8.60 24.11 -6.94
N GLY A 108 -7.87 23.57 -7.92
CA GLY A 108 -6.91 24.31 -8.76
C GLY A 108 -5.43 24.12 -8.41
N TYR A 109 -5.07 23.21 -7.52
CA TYR A 109 -3.67 22.83 -7.34
C TYR A 109 -3.20 21.94 -8.52
N GLU A 110 -2.02 22.23 -9.07
CA GLU A 110 -1.50 21.46 -10.21
C GLU A 110 -0.74 20.19 -9.81
N LYS A 111 0.00 20.24 -8.68
CA LYS A 111 0.82 19.12 -8.20
C LYS A 111 0.74 19.06 -6.68
N VAL A 112 0.16 17.99 -6.17
CA VAL A 112 0.04 17.75 -4.72
C VAL A 112 0.54 16.36 -4.36
N TYR A 113 1.07 16.20 -3.15
CA TYR A 113 1.31 14.90 -2.57
C TYR A 113 0.95 14.89 -1.08
N ALA A 114 0.57 13.74 -0.58
CA ALA A 114 0.36 13.51 0.84
C ALA A 114 1.25 12.34 1.31
N PHE A 115 1.78 12.46 2.52
CA PHE A 115 2.56 11.42 3.19
C PHE A 115 1.95 11.14 4.56
N GLY A 116 1.77 9.88 4.90
CA GLY A 116 1.32 9.48 6.22
C GLY A 116 0.79 8.05 6.29
N PRO A 117 0.22 7.67 7.44
CA PRO A 117 -0.30 6.32 7.62
C PRO A 117 -1.62 6.12 6.88
N ASN A 118 -1.77 4.96 6.24
CA ASN A 118 -3.05 4.38 5.81
C ASN A 118 -3.36 3.15 6.66
N PHE A 119 -4.65 2.79 6.74
CA PHE A 119 -5.15 1.76 7.66
C PHE A 119 -6.05 0.77 6.92
N ARG A 120 -5.70 -0.52 6.96
CA ARG A 120 -6.49 -1.60 6.34
C ARG A 120 -6.69 -2.72 7.34
N ASN A 121 -7.94 -3.01 7.70
CA ASN A 121 -8.30 -3.98 8.74
C ASN A 121 -8.37 -5.41 8.19
N GLU A 122 -7.25 -5.87 7.68
CA GLU A 122 -7.07 -7.14 6.98
C GLU A 122 -6.10 -8.07 7.72
N GLY A 123 -5.62 -9.11 7.04
CA GLY A 123 -4.64 -10.03 7.57
C GLY A 123 -3.24 -9.44 7.74
N ILE A 124 -2.40 -10.11 8.50
CA ILE A 124 -0.97 -9.80 8.65
C ILE A 124 -0.17 -10.90 7.98
N ASP A 125 0.71 -10.53 7.05
CA ASP A 125 1.69 -11.42 6.45
C ASP A 125 3.08 -10.77 6.36
N ASP A 126 3.96 -11.28 5.51
CA ASP A 126 5.31 -10.75 5.32
C ASP A 126 5.35 -9.43 4.54
N GLU A 127 4.25 -9.05 3.88
CA GLU A 127 4.14 -7.87 3.03
C GLU A 127 3.01 -6.91 3.42
N HIS A 128 2.14 -7.27 4.38
CA HIS A 128 0.96 -6.49 4.75
C HIS A 128 0.88 -6.24 6.25
N LEU A 129 0.56 -5.00 6.60
CA LEU A 129 0.28 -4.53 7.94
C LEU A 129 -1.02 -3.72 7.93
N GLN A 130 -1.72 -3.69 9.09
CA GLN A 130 -2.97 -2.93 9.22
C GLN A 130 -2.75 -1.42 9.28
N GLU A 131 -1.57 -0.97 9.64
CA GLU A 131 -1.11 0.41 9.63
C GLU A 131 0.25 0.45 8.95
N PHE A 132 0.37 1.24 7.89
CA PHE A 132 1.59 1.37 7.11
C PHE A 132 1.72 2.80 6.57
N GLN A 133 2.97 3.22 6.33
CA GLN A 133 3.23 4.54 5.74
C GLN A 133 3.09 4.47 4.22
N ASP A 134 2.47 5.50 3.68
CA ASP A 134 2.23 5.65 2.25
C ASP A 134 2.61 7.07 1.79
N ILE A 135 2.92 7.22 0.51
CA ILE A 135 3.07 8.49 -0.18
C ILE A 135 2.30 8.40 -1.50
N GLU A 136 1.36 9.30 -1.66
CA GLU A 136 0.54 9.39 -2.87
C GLU A 136 0.66 10.81 -3.44
N TRP A 137 0.64 10.94 -4.79
CA TRP A 137 0.67 12.24 -5.46
C TRP A 137 -0.25 12.28 -6.66
N TYR A 138 -0.71 13.49 -6.98
CA TYR A 138 -1.60 13.78 -8.09
C TYR A 138 -1.08 14.96 -8.88
N TRP A 139 -1.08 14.82 -10.21
CA TRP A 139 -0.47 15.74 -11.17
C TRP A 139 -1.47 16.12 -12.26
N ALA A 140 -1.98 17.36 -12.21
CA ALA A 140 -2.86 17.92 -13.21
C ALA A 140 -2.14 18.12 -14.54
N TYR A 141 -2.87 17.91 -15.64
CA TYR A 141 -2.39 18.00 -17.02
C TYR A 141 -1.34 16.95 -17.41
N ALA A 142 -1.16 15.92 -16.59
CA ALA A 142 -0.37 14.75 -16.87
C ALA A 142 -1.26 13.52 -17.15
N ASN A 143 -0.70 12.52 -17.77
CA ASN A 143 -1.29 11.21 -17.98
C ASN A 143 -0.44 10.11 -17.32
N TYR A 144 -0.91 8.87 -17.35
CA TYR A 144 -0.22 7.74 -16.73
C TYR A 144 1.20 7.51 -17.27
N ARG A 145 1.50 7.85 -18.54
CA ARG A 145 2.83 7.72 -19.13
C ARG A 145 3.82 8.71 -18.52
N ASP A 146 3.38 9.95 -18.31
CA ASP A 146 4.18 10.97 -17.62
C ASP A 146 4.53 10.52 -16.20
N ASN A 147 3.57 9.88 -15.52
CA ASN A 147 3.76 9.36 -14.18
C ASN A 147 4.66 8.11 -14.14
N MET A 148 4.59 7.23 -15.15
CA MET A 148 5.53 6.09 -15.28
C MET A 148 6.98 6.58 -15.36
N ASP A 149 7.28 7.63 -16.12
CA ASP A 149 8.62 8.22 -16.17
C ASP A 149 9.04 8.81 -14.81
N LEU A 150 8.14 9.56 -14.16
CA LEU A 150 8.40 10.14 -12.84
C LEU A 150 8.73 9.04 -11.81
N VAL A 151 7.94 7.97 -11.79
CA VAL A 151 8.12 6.80 -10.90
C VAL A 151 9.47 6.13 -11.16
N ARG A 152 9.82 5.85 -12.41
CA ARG A 152 11.12 5.25 -12.76
C ARG A 152 12.28 6.13 -12.25
N ARG A 153 12.22 7.44 -12.46
CA ARG A 153 13.24 8.38 -11.97
C ARG A 153 13.32 8.38 -10.43
N LEU A 154 12.18 8.32 -9.75
CA LEU A 154 12.13 8.26 -8.29
C LEU A 154 12.76 6.97 -7.75
N PHE A 155 12.51 5.81 -8.35
CA PHE A 155 13.12 4.55 -7.93
C PHE A 155 14.64 4.56 -8.06
N ILE A 156 15.16 5.11 -9.16
CA ILE A 156 16.62 5.30 -9.37
C ILE A 156 17.20 6.25 -8.30
N GLU A 157 16.50 7.36 -8.03
CA GLU A 157 16.92 8.35 -7.02
C GLU A 157 16.96 7.74 -5.61
N ILE A 158 15.94 6.96 -5.24
CA ILE A 158 15.91 6.21 -3.97
C ILE A 158 17.12 5.26 -3.90
N ALA A 159 17.32 4.44 -4.91
CA ALA A 159 18.39 3.45 -4.96
C ALA A 159 19.78 4.11 -4.80
N GLN A 160 20.05 5.15 -5.56
CA GLN A 160 21.32 5.86 -5.52
C GLN A 160 21.53 6.64 -4.22
N LYS A 161 20.54 7.42 -3.77
CA LYS A 161 20.70 8.29 -2.60
C LYS A 161 20.65 7.53 -1.29
N VAL A 162 19.81 6.49 -1.16
CA VAL A 162 19.68 5.74 0.09
C VAL A 162 20.77 4.67 0.19
N TYR A 163 21.02 3.94 -0.89
CA TYR A 163 21.84 2.71 -0.90
C TYR A 163 23.18 2.86 -1.63
N GLY A 164 23.34 3.87 -2.49
CA GLY A 164 24.55 4.07 -3.30
C GLY A 164 24.76 3.03 -4.39
N LYS A 165 23.71 2.30 -4.79
CA LYS A 165 23.71 1.27 -5.83
C LYS A 165 22.32 1.19 -6.47
N THR A 166 22.21 0.57 -7.64
CA THR A 166 20.94 0.39 -8.36
C THR A 166 20.52 -1.09 -8.49
N GLU A 167 21.46 -2.01 -8.31
CA GLU A 167 21.21 -3.45 -8.31
C GLU A 167 20.85 -3.97 -6.92
N PHE A 168 19.80 -4.78 -6.84
CA PHE A 168 19.30 -5.40 -5.61
C PHE A 168 18.99 -6.88 -5.83
N THR A 169 19.13 -7.65 -4.74
CA THR A 169 18.62 -9.02 -4.67
C THR A 169 17.66 -9.11 -3.50
N THR A 170 16.44 -9.54 -3.76
CA THR A 170 15.41 -9.75 -2.74
C THR A 170 14.58 -10.99 -3.08
N ARG A 171 14.26 -11.81 -2.09
CA ARG A 171 13.43 -13.02 -2.24
C ARG A 171 13.90 -13.97 -3.35
N GLY A 172 15.18 -13.99 -3.64
CA GLY A 172 15.80 -14.80 -4.69
C GLY A 172 15.74 -14.19 -6.10
N TYR A 173 15.18 -12.99 -6.27
CA TYR A 173 15.22 -12.23 -7.52
C TYR A 173 16.36 -11.21 -7.50
N THR A 174 17.02 -11.05 -8.65
CA THR A 174 17.99 -9.97 -8.86
C THR A 174 17.48 -9.04 -9.95
N PHE A 175 17.52 -7.73 -9.70
CA PHE A 175 17.07 -6.69 -10.62
C PHE A 175 17.91 -5.42 -10.45
N ASP A 176 18.03 -4.62 -11.51
CA ASP A 176 18.63 -3.28 -11.48
C ASP A 176 17.56 -2.25 -11.83
N VAL A 177 17.26 -1.32 -10.92
CA VAL A 177 16.25 -0.27 -11.16
C VAL A 177 16.69 0.74 -12.20
N ALA A 178 17.98 0.77 -12.59
CA ALA A 178 18.49 1.60 -13.68
C ALA A 178 18.30 0.96 -15.06
N ASP A 179 17.98 -0.32 -15.14
CA ASP A 179 17.66 -1.01 -16.39
C ASP A 179 16.44 -0.39 -17.09
N GLU A 180 16.21 -0.82 -18.32
CA GLU A 180 14.98 -0.51 -19.04
C GLU A 180 13.78 -1.21 -18.40
N TRP A 181 12.75 -0.44 -18.01
CA TRP A 181 11.51 -0.97 -17.46
C TRP A 181 10.58 -1.41 -18.59
N LYS A 182 10.41 -2.70 -18.74
CA LYS A 182 9.52 -3.30 -19.75
C LYS A 182 8.07 -3.05 -19.40
N GLU A 183 7.24 -2.83 -20.42
CA GLU A 183 5.79 -2.83 -20.26
C GLU A 183 5.25 -4.24 -20.48
N ILE A 184 4.39 -4.68 -19.57
CA ILE A 184 3.69 -5.96 -19.61
C ILE A 184 2.21 -5.65 -19.78
N ASP A 185 1.63 -6.02 -20.90
CA ASP A 185 0.20 -5.93 -21.13
C ASP A 185 -0.53 -7.02 -20.34
N TYR A 186 -1.42 -6.60 -19.43
CA TYR A 186 -2.12 -7.50 -18.53
C TYR A 186 -2.95 -8.55 -19.27
N THR A 187 -3.71 -8.12 -20.27
CA THR A 187 -4.61 -9.00 -21.02
C THR A 187 -3.84 -9.94 -21.93
N GLN A 188 -2.83 -9.39 -22.61
CA GLN A 188 -2.03 -10.15 -23.56
C GLN A 188 -1.16 -11.19 -22.85
N VAL A 189 -0.53 -10.85 -21.72
CA VAL A 189 0.33 -11.81 -21.00
C VAL A 189 -0.47 -12.99 -20.42
N ILE A 190 -1.73 -12.76 -20.00
CA ILE A 190 -2.63 -13.84 -19.55
C ILE A 190 -3.00 -14.72 -20.75
N LYS A 191 -3.35 -14.11 -21.88
CA LYS A 191 -3.68 -14.83 -23.11
C LYS A 191 -2.51 -15.67 -23.61
N ASP A 192 -1.32 -15.11 -23.67
CA ASP A 192 -0.12 -15.79 -24.16
C ASP A 192 0.31 -16.94 -23.22
N THR A 193 0.05 -16.81 -21.92
CA THR A 193 0.47 -17.79 -20.92
C THR A 193 -0.52 -18.96 -20.78
N PHE A 194 -1.81 -18.67 -20.83
CA PHE A 194 -2.87 -19.63 -20.47
C PHE A 194 -3.90 -19.90 -21.57
N ASP A 195 -3.81 -19.24 -22.72
CA ASP A 195 -4.84 -19.24 -23.78
C ASP A 195 -6.24 -18.83 -23.25
N ILE A 196 -6.27 -17.84 -22.34
CA ILE A 196 -7.47 -17.28 -21.74
C ILE A 196 -7.72 -15.87 -22.26
N ASP A 197 -8.90 -15.65 -22.84
CA ASP A 197 -9.45 -14.34 -23.11
C ASP A 197 -10.29 -13.89 -21.91
N ILE A 198 -9.75 -12.94 -21.14
CA ILE A 198 -10.38 -12.50 -19.89
C ILE A 198 -11.71 -11.75 -20.08
N PHE A 199 -12.09 -11.42 -21.31
CA PHE A 199 -13.37 -10.76 -21.62
C PHE A 199 -14.42 -11.75 -22.15
N ASN A 200 -14.00 -12.76 -22.92
CA ASN A 200 -14.91 -13.63 -23.68
C ASN A 200 -14.98 -15.06 -23.15
N ASP A 201 -13.94 -15.56 -22.47
CA ASP A 201 -13.96 -16.93 -21.93
C ASP A 201 -14.87 -17.04 -20.71
N SER A 202 -15.46 -18.23 -20.50
CA SER A 202 -16.33 -18.47 -19.35
C SER A 202 -15.55 -18.63 -18.04
N ASP A 203 -16.21 -18.38 -16.92
CA ASP A 203 -15.61 -18.54 -15.59
C ASP A 203 -15.20 -19.99 -15.31
N GLU A 204 -15.93 -20.96 -15.86
CA GLU A 204 -15.59 -22.40 -15.76
C GLU A 204 -14.25 -22.69 -16.43
N LYS A 205 -13.99 -22.17 -17.65
CA LYS A 205 -12.72 -22.32 -18.35
C LYS A 205 -11.57 -21.70 -17.57
N ILE A 206 -11.77 -20.48 -17.04
CA ILE A 206 -10.76 -19.79 -16.21
C ILE A 206 -10.48 -20.61 -14.95
N LEU A 207 -11.51 -21.08 -14.26
CA LEU A 207 -11.39 -21.91 -13.05
C LEU A 207 -10.62 -23.22 -13.30
N GLU A 208 -10.86 -23.89 -14.44
CA GLU A 208 -10.13 -25.09 -14.82
C GLU A 208 -8.62 -24.81 -14.94
N VAL A 209 -8.25 -23.69 -15.59
CA VAL A 209 -6.84 -23.29 -15.72
C VAL A 209 -6.21 -22.92 -14.37
N VAL A 210 -6.92 -22.21 -13.52
CA VAL A 210 -6.46 -21.86 -12.16
C VAL A 210 -6.20 -23.13 -11.35
N LYS A 211 -7.14 -24.09 -11.36
CA LYS A 211 -6.98 -25.40 -10.67
C LYS A 211 -5.82 -26.22 -11.21
N ALA A 212 -5.62 -26.23 -12.53
CA ALA A 212 -4.52 -26.96 -13.18
C ALA A 212 -3.14 -26.42 -12.75
N ASN A 213 -3.05 -25.18 -12.29
CA ASN A 213 -1.85 -24.54 -11.79
C ASN A 213 -1.67 -24.63 -10.26
N ASN A 214 -2.46 -25.47 -9.57
CA ASN A 214 -2.37 -25.73 -8.11
C ASN A 214 -2.48 -24.46 -7.23
N VAL A 215 -3.30 -23.50 -7.66
CA VAL A 215 -3.59 -22.32 -6.83
C VAL A 215 -4.57 -22.72 -5.73
N ASP A 216 -4.24 -22.35 -4.51
CA ASP A 216 -5.15 -22.52 -3.37
C ASP A 216 -6.29 -21.50 -3.50
N LEU A 217 -7.51 -22.01 -3.59
CA LEU A 217 -8.70 -21.22 -3.86
C LEU A 217 -9.48 -21.05 -2.55
N ASP A 218 -9.18 -19.96 -1.82
CA ASP A 218 -9.92 -19.58 -0.64
C ASP A 218 -11.02 -18.54 -0.96
N GLY A 219 -12.22 -18.74 -0.43
CA GLY A 219 -13.34 -17.79 -0.48
C GLY A 219 -14.19 -17.85 -1.75
N ASP A 220 -15.03 -16.83 -1.96
CA ASP A 220 -15.93 -16.73 -3.10
C ASP A 220 -15.15 -16.52 -4.41
N LEU A 221 -15.37 -17.43 -5.37
CA LEU A 221 -14.69 -17.46 -6.65
C LEU A 221 -15.48 -16.63 -7.68
N ASN A 222 -15.41 -15.31 -7.58
CA ASN A 222 -15.89 -14.44 -8.64
C ASN A 222 -14.86 -14.31 -9.77
N ARG A 223 -15.30 -13.84 -10.94
CA ARG A 223 -14.45 -13.66 -12.13
C ARG A 223 -13.17 -12.88 -11.83
N ASN A 224 -13.26 -11.77 -11.09
CA ASN A 224 -12.13 -10.91 -10.78
C ASN A 224 -11.03 -11.66 -9.99
N ARG A 225 -11.43 -12.46 -9.00
CA ARG A 225 -10.52 -13.31 -8.22
C ARG A 225 -9.88 -14.43 -9.05
N LEU A 226 -10.64 -15.02 -9.97
CA LEU A 226 -10.09 -16.04 -10.88
C LEU A 226 -9.00 -15.45 -11.77
N ILE A 227 -9.25 -14.29 -12.36
CA ILE A 227 -8.30 -13.59 -13.22
C ILE A 227 -7.06 -13.11 -12.42
N ASP A 228 -7.27 -12.58 -11.22
CA ASP A 228 -6.19 -12.18 -10.32
C ASP A 228 -5.28 -13.36 -9.94
N ASN A 229 -5.85 -14.55 -9.74
CA ASN A 229 -5.06 -15.76 -9.50
C ASN A 229 -4.19 -16.15 -10.70
N LEU A 230 -4.67 -16.01 -11.94
CA LEU A 230 -3.83 -16.21 -13.13
C LEU A 230 -2.68 -15.21 -13.18
N TRP A 231 -2.94 -13.94 -12.89
CA TRP A 231 -1.92 -12.91 -12.82
C TRP A 231 -0.88 -13.21 -11.74
N LYS A 232 -1.27 -13.65 -10.54
CA LYS A 232 -0.35 -14.04 -9.46
C LYS A 232 0.64 -15.12 -9.88
N ILE A 233 0.21 -16.09 -10.70
CA ILE A 233 1.09 -17.14 -11.24
C ILE A 233 2.15 -16.56 -12.19
N ILE A 234 1.74 -15.63 -13.06
CA ILE A 234 2.65 -14.97 -14.00
C ILE A 234 3.62 -14.07 -13.25
N ARG A 235 3.09 -13.21 -12.39
CA ARG A 235 3.85 -12.24 -11.61
C ARG A 235 4.98 -12.87 -10.80
N ALA A 236 4.71 -14.03 -10.19
CA ALA A 236 5.68 -14.78 -9.41
C ALA A 236 6.92 -15.25 -10.21
N LYS A 237 6.95 -15.07 -11.53
CA LYS A 237 8.10 -15.42 -12.39
C LYS A 237 8.89 -14.20 -12.89
N LEU A 238 8.45 -13.00 -12.49
CA LEU A 238 9.00 -11.74 -12.98
C LEU A 238 9.98 -11.15 -11.95
N SER A 239 11.24 -10.96 -12.34
CA SER A 239 12.21 -10.24 -11.51
C SER A 239 11.93 -8.73 -11.52
N GLY A 240 11.52 -8.18 -12.64
CA GLY A 240 11.41 -6.74 -12.86
C GLY A 240 12.78 -6.08 -13.08
N PRO A 241 12.85 -4.74 -13.06
CA PRO A 241 11.70 -3.83 -12.96
C PRO A 241 10.84 -3.81 -14.23
N ALA A 242 9.54 -3.68 -14.06
CA ALA A 242 8.59 -3.58 -15.17
C ALA A 242 7.36 -2.78 -14.78
N PHE A 243 6.62 -2.30 -15.77
CA PHE A 243 5.29 -1.74 -15.61
C PHE A 243 4.24 -2.71 -16.14
N LEU A 244 3.26 -3.08 -15.31
CA LEU A 244 2.05 -3.72 -15.76
C LEU A 244 1.08 -2.66 -16.26
N VAL A 245 0.56 -2.81 -17.47
CA VAL A 245 -0.35 -1.84 -18.12
C VAL A 245 -1.59 -2.52 -18.67
N ASN A 246 -2.57 -1.73 -19.11
CA ASN A 246 -3.78 -2.23 -19.77
C ASN A 246 -4.61 -3.18 -18.90
N GLN A 247 -4.76 -2.86 -17.60
CA GLN A 247 -5.68 -3.60 -16.75
C GLN A 247 -7.13 -3.32 -17.18
N PRO A 248 -8.04 -4.32 -17.07
CA PRO A 248 -9.42 -4.16 -17.46
C PRO A 248 -10.19 -3.18 -16.55
N LYS A 249 -11.23 -2.56 -17.13
CA LYS A 249 -12.09 -1.58 -16.47
C LYS A 249 -12.74 -2.12 -15.19
N PHE A 250 -13.18 -3.37 -15.19
CA PHE A 250 -13.93 -3.98 -14.08
C PHE A 250 -13.10 -4.20 -12.79
N ILE A 251 -11.76 -4.14 -12.87
CA ILE A 251 -10.86 -4.14 -11.68
C ILE A 251 -10.20 -2.78 -11.44
N SER A 252 -10.70 -1.72 -12.04
CA SER A 252 -10.04 -0.41 -12.04
C SER A 252 -11.06 0.72 -11.87
N PRO A 253 -11.80 0.80 -10.73
CA PRO A 253 -12.97 1.66 -10.58
C PRO A 253 -12.67 3.17 -10.61
N LEU A 254 -11.42 3.59 -10.45
CA LEU A 254 -11.00 4.99 -10.40
C LEU A 254 -10.12 5.38 -11.60
N ALA A 255 -9.72 4.41 -12.43
CA ALA A 255 -8.83 4.64 -13.56
C ALA A 255 -9.62 4.97 -14.84
N LYS A 256 -9.15 5.95 -15.59
CA LYS A 256 -9.73 6.37 -16.87
C LYS A 256 -9.62 5.26 -17.92
N SER A 257 -10.69 5.04 -18.68
CA SER A 257 -10.68 4.11 -19.80
C SER A 257 -9.83 4.60 -20.96
N HIS A 258 -9.18 3.70 -21.70
CA HIS A 258 -8.52 4.03 -22.94
C HIS A 258 -9.53 4.51 -23.99
N LYS A 259 -9.14 5.54 -24.74
CA LYS A 259 -9.98 6.09 -25.80
C LYS A 259 -10.30 5.07 -26.91
N ASP A 260 -9.29 4.26 -27.27
CA ASP A 260 -9.39 3.33 -28.40
C ASP A 260 -9.92 1.95 -27.99
N ASN A 261 -9.87 1.61 -26.70
CA ASN A 261 -10.43 0.38 -26.14
C ASN A 261 -11.03 0.65 -24.76
N PRO A 262 -12.32 0.96 -24.64
CA PRO A 262 -12.98 1.33 -23.37
C PRO A 262 -13.00 0.23 -22.32
N GLU A 263 -12.76 -1.03 -22.69
CA GLU A 263 -12.67 -2.16 -21.74
C GLU A 263 -11.36 -2.16 -20.95
N LEU A 264 -10.36 -1.42 -21.41
CA LEU A 264 -9.05 -1.26 -20.77
C LEU A 264 -8.92 0.12 -20.14
N THR A 265 -7.99 0.22 -19.16
CA THR A 265 -7.74 1.47 -18.45
C THR A 265 -6.31 1.97 -18.60
N GLU A 266 -6.13 3.27 -18.56
CA GLU A 266 -4.85 3.96 -18.48
C GLU A 266 -4.24 3.82 -17.08
N ARG A 267 -4.01 2.57 -16.66
CA ARG A 267 -3.48 2.18 -15.35
C ARG A 267 -2.13 1.50 -15.51
N PHE A 268 -1.25 1.69 -14.54
CA PHE A 268 0.01 0.97 -14.44
C PHE A 268 0.30 0.55 -13.00
N GLN A 269 1.03 -0.55 -12.85
CA GLN A 269 1.60 -0.99 -11.58
C GLN A 269 3.09 -1.26 -11.75
N VAL A 270 3.86 -1.00 -10.69
CA VAL A 270 5.29 -1.32 -10.63
C VAL A 270 5.48 -2.78 -10.24
N ILE A 271 6.16 -3.55 -11.07
CA ILE A 271 6.45 -4.97 -10.82
C ILE A 271 7.93 -5.15 -10.55
N ILE A 272 8.26 -5.59 -9.33
CA ILE A 272 9.64 -5.93 -8.91
C ILE A 272 9.57 -7.18 -8.02
N ALA A 273 10.47 -8.12 -8.26
CA ALA A 273 10.64 -9.35 -7.46
C ALA A 273 9.34 -10.11 -7.21
N GLY A 274 8.54 -10.29 -8.26
CA GLY A 274 7.28 -11.00 -8.20
C GLY A 274 6.13 -10.27 -7.50
N SER A 275 6.29 -8.98 -7.19
CA SER A 275 5.31 -8.20 -6.42
C SER A 275 4.98 -6.86 -7.08
N GLU A 276 3.78 -6.36 -6.76
CA GLU A 276 3.28 -5.04 -7.14
C GLU A 276 3.67 -4.03 -6.05
N LEU A 277 4.54 -3.06 -6.39
CA LEU A 277 5.10 -2.12 -5.41
C LEU A 277 4.53 -0.70 -5.50
N GLY A 278 3.58 -0.47 -6.36
CA GLY A 278 2.91 0.80 -6.50
C GLY A 278 1.87 0.76 -7.62
N ASN A 279 0.93 1.67 -7.57
CA ASN A 279 -0.22 1.73 -8.47
C ASN A 279 -0.49 3.16 -8.89
N GLY A 280 -0.74 3.39 -10.17
CA GLY A 280 -1.08 4.71 -10.70
C GLY A 280 -1.89 4.63 -11.99
N TYR A 281 -2.54 5.73 -12.32
CA TYR A 281 -3.39 5.80 -13.52
C TYR A 281 -3.64 7.24 -13.95
N SER A 282 -4.15 7.41 -15.17
CA SER A 282 -4.89 8.63 -15.52
C SER A 282 -6.24 8.57 -14.80
N GLU A 283 -6.59 9.67 -14.13
CA GLU A 283 -7.78 9.75 -13.28
C GLU A 283 -9.05 9.87 -14.12
N ILE A 284 -10.14 9.27 -13.65
CA ILE A 284 -11.46 9.59 -14.17
C ILE A 284 -11.76 11.04 -13.79
N ASN A 285 -12.14 11.82 -14.78
CA ASN A 285 -12.59 13.21 -14.62
C ASN A 285 -13.96 13.48 -15.25
N ASP A 286 -14.68 12.43 -15.63
CA ASP A 286 -16.07 12.46 -16.05
C ASP A 286 -16.96 12.08 -14.85
N PRO A 287 -17.81 13.00 -14.34
CA PRO A 287 -18.66 12.72 -13.17
C PRO A 287 -19.69 11.59 -13.42
N VAL A 288 -20.13 11.42 -14.66
CA VAL A 288 -21.12 10.39 -15.00
C VAL A 288 -20.46 9.00 -14.94
N ASP A 289 -19.32 8.82 -15.60
CA ASP A 289 -18.55 7.56 -15.56
C ASP A 289 -18.15 7.22 -14.11
N GLN A 290 -17.71 8.22 -13.32
CA GLN A 290 -17.33 8.00 -11.92
C GLN A 290 -18.54 7.59 -11.06
N LEU A 291 -19.69 8.22 -11.24
CA LEU A 291 -20.91 7.85 -10.51
C LEU A 291 -21.33 6.42 -10.84
N GLU A 292 -21.35 6.04 -12.11
CA GLU A 292 -21.70 4.67 -12.53
C GLU A 292 -20.81 3.64 -11.83
N ARG A 293 -19.49 3.88 -11.81
CA ARG A 293 -18.54 2.95 -11.15
C ARG A 293 -18.67 2.94 -9.64
N PHE A 294 -18.98 4.06 -9.00
CA PHE A 294 -19.27 4.05 -7.57
C PHE A 294 -20.56 3.31 -7.22
N LEU A 295 -21.58 3.37 -8.07
CA LEU A 295 -22.81 2.60 -7.89
C LEU A 295 -22.53 1.09 -8.02
N GLU A 296 -21.75 0.65 -9.02
CA GLU A 296 -21.30 -0.74 -9.15
C GLU A 296 -20.53 -1.21 -7.89
N GLN A 297 -19.64 -0.39 -7.35
CA GLN A 297 -18.90 -0.69 -6.12
C GLN A 297 -19.83 -0.77 -4.90
N GLN A 298 -20.81 0.13 -4.80
CA GLN A 298 -21.78 0.10 -3.72
C GLN A 298 -22.67 -1.15 -3.77
N GLU A 299 -23.07 -1.61 -4.95
CA GLU A 299 -23.80 -2.87 -5.13
C GLU A 299 -22.99 -4.09 -4.66
N LEU A 300 -21.68 -4.13 -4.96
CA LEU A 300 -20.79 -5.16 -4.43
C LEU A 300 -20.72 -5.11 -2.90
N ARG A 301 -20.62 -3.91 -2.32
CA ARG A 301 -20.59 -3.71 -0.87
C ARG A 301 -21.90 -4.16 -0.22
N ASP A 302 -23.05 -3.81 -0.79
CA ASP A 302 -24.37 -4.19 -0.30
C ASP A 302 -24.61 -5.72 -0.40
N SER A 303 -23.92 -6.39 -1.33
CA SER A 303 -23.90 -7.84 -1.45
C SER A 303 -22.94 -8.55 -0.48
N GLY A 304 -22.18 -7.80 0.32
CA GLY A 304 -21.32 -8.32 1.40
C GLY A 304 -19.81 -8.21 1.15
N ASP A 305 -19.37 -7.52 0.10
CA ASP A 305 -17.96 -7.24 -0.13
C ASP A 305 -17.53 -5.99 0.67
N ASP A 306 -17.01 -6.21 1.88
CA ASP A 306 -16.56 -5.15 2.80
C ASP A 306 -15.33 -4.37 2.28
N GLU A 307 -14.65 -4.86 1.24
CA GLU A 307 -13.46 -4.23 0.63
C GLU A 307 -13.85 -3.27 -0.51
N ALA A 308 -15.04 -3.44 -1.11
CA ALA A 308 -15.55 -2.57 -2.16
C ALA A 308 -15.70 -1.11 -1.69
N GLN A 309 -15.48 -0.16 -2.59
CA GLN A 309 -15.50 1.27 -2.28
C GLN A 309 -16.90 1.77 -1.92
N MET A 310 -16.94 2.79 -1.06
CA MET A 310 -18.19 3.48 -0.70
C MET A 310 -18.56 4.49 -1.77
N LEU A 311 -19.87 4.69 -1.96
CA LEU A 311 -20.40 5.77 -2.79
C LEU A 311 -20.10 7.13 -2.16
N ASP A 312 -19.23 7.93 -2.78
CA ASP A 312 -18.88 9.29 -2.36
C ASP A 312 -19.50 10.32 -3.31
N ILE A 313 -20.71 10.75 -3.00
CA ILE A 313 -21.46 11.73 -3.80
C ILE A 313 -20.82 13.11 -3.77
N ASP A 314 -20.21 13.52 -2.66
CA ASP A 314 -19.50 14.80 -2.56
C ASP A 314 -18.28 14.85 -3.49
N PHE A 315 -17.62 13.70 -3.70
CA PHE A 315 -16.56 13.60 -4.69
C PHE A 315 -17.10 13.73 -6.13
N VAL A 316 -18.24 13.11 -6.43
CA VAL A 316 -18.90 13.23 -7.75
C VAL A 316 -19.31 14.69 -8.01
N GLU A 317 -19.91 15.37 -7.00
CA GLU A 317 -20.23 16.79 -7.10
C GLU A 317 -18.99 17.64 -7.41
N MET A 318 -17.86 17.37 -6.77
CA MET A 318 -16.60 18.05 -7.10
C MET A 318 -16.21 17.87 -8.58
N LEU A 319 -16.37 16.66 -9.14
CA LEU A 319 -16.13 16.41 -10.56
C LEU A 319 -17.09 17.17 -11.48
N GLU A 320 -18.33 17.43 -11.06
CA GLU A 320 -19.30 18.24 -11.82
C GLU A 320 -18.86 19.70 -11.97
N TYR A 321 -18.09 20.25 -11.01
CA TYR A 321 -17.47 21.56 -11.14
C TYR A 321 -16.24 21.55 -12.07
N GLY A 322 -15.70 20.38 -12.35
CA GLY A 322 -14.58 20.15 -13.26
C GLY A 322 -13.26 19.87 -12.56
N MET A 323 -12.68 18.75 -12.88
CA MET A 323 -11.30 18.41 -12.55
C MET A 323 -10.49 18.30 -13.86
N PRO A 324 -9.31 18.94 -13.98
CA PRO A 324 -8.49 18.83 -15.18
C PRO A 324 -8.05 17.37 -15.40
N PRO A 325 -7.66 16.96 -16.62
CA PRO A 325 -6.95 15.70 -16.83
C PRO A 325 -5.82 15.57 -15.81
N THR A 326 -5.76 14.47 -15.12
CA THR A 326 -4.87 14.27 -13.96
C THR A 326 -4.32 12.86 -14.00
N SER A 327 -3.11 12.66 -13.52
CA SER A 327 -2.58 11.33 -13.20
C SER A 327 -2.13 11.25 -11.76
N GLY A 328 -2.51 10.17 -11.08
CA GLY A 328 -2.11 9.88 -9.72
C GLY A 328 -1.25 8.63 -9.62
N TYR A 329 -0.53 8.52 -8.49
CA TYR A 329 0.24 7.33 -8.14
C TYR A 329 0.42 7.25 -6.63
N GLY A 330 0.33 6.03 -6.10
CA GLY A 330 0.58 5.72 -4.70
C GLY A 330 1.57 4.58 -4.51
N GLN A 331 2.41 4.71 -3.48
CA GLN A 331 3.35 3.66 -3.07
C GLN A 331 3.60 3.69 -1.56
N SER A 332 3.74 2.49 -0.99
CA SER A 332 3.94 2.33 0.45
C SER A 332 5.40 2.06 0.82
N GLU A 333 5.63 1.95 2.12
CA GLU A 333 6.90 1.49 2.69
C GLU A 333 7.31 0.06 2.27
N ARG A 334 6.46 -0.66 1.56
CA ARG A 334 6.74 -1.98 1.00
C ARG A 334 7.97 -1.95 0.07
N ILE A 335 8.19 -0.84 -0.68
CA ILE A 335 9.40 -0.64 -1.49
C ILE A 335 10.66 -0.70 -0.61
N PHE A 336 10.63 -0.09 0.58
CA PHE A 336 11.76 -0.17 1.51
C PHE A 336 12.02 -1.61 1.96
N TRP A 337 10.96 -2.37 2.28
CA TRP A 337 11.11 -3.76 2.69
C TRP A 337 11.73 -4.63 1.60
N PHE A 338 11.38 -4.37 0.35
CA PHE A 338 11.96 -5.05 -0.82
C PHE A 338 13.44 -4.69 -1.02
N PHE A 339 13.82 -3.44 -0.92
CA PHE A 339 15.23 -3.03 -1.06
C PHE A 339 16.12 -3.53 0.08
N GLU A 340 15.57 -3.74 1.27
CA GLU A 340 16.28 -4.30 2.44
C GLU A 340 16.19 -5.84 2.52
N ASP A 341 15.42 -6.50 1.67
CA ASP A 341 15.11 -7.94 1.72
C ASP A 341 14.61 -8.40 3.10
N ILE A 342 13.59 -7.71 3.63
CA ILE A 342 13.01 -7.94 4.95
C ILE A 342 11.50 -8.04 4.88
N THR A 343 10.91 -8.61 5.95
CA THR A 343 9.45 -8.62 6.12
C THR A 343 8.91 -7.28 6.63
N ALA A 344 7.61 -7.05 6.45
CA ALA A 344 6.89 -5.88 6.92
C ALA A 344 7.13 -5.58 8.41
N ARG A 345 7.03 -6.59 9.28
CA ARG A 345 7.29 -6.44 10.72
C ARG A 345 8.74 -6.11 11.06
N GLU A 346 9.69 -6.65 10.28
CA GLU A 346 11.11 -6.34 10.45
C GLU A 346 11.42 -4.90 10.08
N GLY A 347 10.72 -4.35 9.07
CA GLY A 347 10.86 -2.99 8.59
C GLY A 347 10.03 -1.94 9.33
N THR A 348 9.25 -2.34 10.34
CA THR A 348 8.44 -1.44 11.17
C THR A 348 9.02 -1.29 12.56
N LEU A 349 9.15 -0.03 13.05
CA LEU A 349 9.76 0.24 14.36
C LEU A 349 9.01 -0.45 15.49
N PHE A 350 7.70 -0.25 15.56
CA PHE A 350 6.84 -0.84 16.59
C PHE A 350 5.66 -1.55 15.92
N PRO A 351 5.87 -2.78 15.38
CA PRO A 351 4.79 -3.51 14.72
C PRO A 351 3.69 -3.83 15.73
N GLN A 352 2.46 -3.79 15.28
CA GLN A 352 1.31 -4.12 16.11
C GLN A 352 1.39 -5.57 16.59
N MET A 353 1.29 -5.77 17.89
CA MET A 353 1.39 -7.07 18.51
C MET A 353 0.36 -7.22 19.63
N LYS A 354 -0.12 -8.44 19.82
CA LYS A 354 -0.99 -8.75 20.95
C LYS A 354 -0.28 -8.45 22.27
N THR A 355 -0.93 -7.70 23.15
CA THR A 355 -0.35 -7.34 24.47
C THR A 355 0.01 -8.57 25.28
N GLU A 356 1.23 -8.64 25.76
CA GLU A 356 1.74 -9.72 26.58
C GLU A 356 2.65 -9.17 27.69
N ILE A 357 2.60 -9.82 28.88
CA ILE A 357 3.42 -9.44 30.01
C ILE A 357 4.35 -10.59 30.36
N ASP A 358 5.63 -10.30 30.27
CA ASP A 358 6.67 -11.28 30.57
C ASP A 358 6.76 -11.63 32.06
N ASN A 359 7.34 -12.82 32.34
CA ASN A 359 7.47 -13.34 33.68
C ASN A 359 8.34 -12.46 34.60
N THR A 360 9.30 -11.71 34.02
CA THR A 360 10.14 -10.80 34.81
C THR A 360 9.33 -9.60 35.27
N THR A 361 8.48 -9.05 34.42
CA THR A 361 7.53 -7.99 34.77
C THR A 361 6.58 -8.45 35.87
N LYS A 362 6.05 -9.68 35.77
CA LYS A 362 5.21 -10.27 36.80
C LYS A 362 5.96 -10.45 38.14
N LYS A 363 7.24 -10.82 38.11
CA LYS A 363 8.09 -10.94 39.31
C LYS A 363 8.39 -9.58 39.95
N ILE A 364 8.67 -8.55 39.15
CA ILE A 364 9.03 -7.20 39.68
C ILE A 364 7.81 -6.48 40.23
N TYR A 365 6.67 -6.51 39.54
CA TYR A 365 5.51 -5.71 39.86
C TYR A 365 4.33 -6.51 40.45
N GLY A 366 4.34 -7.86 40.27
CA GLY A 366 3.45 -8.80 40.88
C GLY A 366 1.99 -8.38 40.96
N GLU A 367 1.47 -8.39 42.17
CA GLU A 367 0.07 -8.11 42.47
C GLU A 367 -0.34 -6.66 42.12
N LYS A 368 0.60 -5.71 42.12
CA LYS A 368 0.31 -4.29 41.85
C LYS A 368 -0.29 -4.04 40.46
N ILE A 369 0.06 -4.88 39.50
CA ILE A 369 -0.41 -4.72 38.10
C ILE A 369 -1.45 -5.80 37.72
N SER A 370 -1.60 -6.87 38.46
CA SER A 370 -2.47 -7.99 38.11
C SER A 370 -3.93 -7.58 37.86
N LYS A 371 -4.45 -6.67 38.68
CA LYS A 371 -5.81 -6.14 38.55
C LYS A 371 -6.06 -5.34 37.25
N TYR A 372 -4.99 -4.76 36.68
CA TYR A 372 -5.06 -3.99 35.42
C TYR A 372 -4.86 -4.86 34.17
N LEU A 373 -4.29 -6.06 34.36
CA LEU A 373 -3.99 -7.01 33.29
C LEU A 373 -5.14 -7.94 32.96
N ASN A 374 -6.05 -8.14 33.93
CA ASN A 374 -7.26 -8.94 33.81
C ASN A 374 -8.48 -8.13 33.31
N VAL A 375 -8.29 -6.96 32.71
CA VAL A 375 -9.40 -6.25 32.07
C VAL A 375 -9.86 -7.11 30.90
N LYS A 376 -10.83 -8.01 31.18
CA LYS A 376 -11.60 -8.66 30.13
C LYS A 376 -12.12 -7.56 29.20
N LYS A 377 -11.86 -7.70 27.90
CA LYS A 377 -12.54 -6.91 26.89
C LYS A 377 -14.03 -6.88 27.25
N LYS A 378 -14.56 -5.74 27.61
CA LYS A 378 -16.01 -5.53 27.52
C LYS A 378 -16.35 -5.75 26.04
N LYS A 379 -17.19 -6.75 25.81
CA LYS A 379 -17.80 -7.02 24.51
C LYS A 379 -18.56 -5.80 24.04
#